data_78cf0d3a00ecd9a5aa79af8aba1750a3
#
_entry.id   78cf0d3a00ecd9a5aa79af8aba1750a3
#
_cell.length_a   1.000
_cell.length_b   1.000
_cell.length_c   1.000
_cell.angle_alpha   90.00
_cell.angle_beta   90.00
_cell.angle_gamma   90.00
#
_symmetry.space_group_name_H-M   'P 1'
#
loop_
_entity.id
_entity.type
_entity.pdbx_description
1 polymer ?
#
loop_
_entity_poly.entity_id
_entity_poly.type
_entity_poly.pdbx_seq_one_letter_code
_entity_poly.pdbx_strand_id
1 'polypeptide(L)'
;MKDVVKKQVDEIVAAIDGGKKAEDFADAAQKDPYVFIMEADGKLLVHPTLVGESLKEKAGPVYDEVAKGTPEGDYVRYEWAGAKKCTYSRKTKSGLIVGCGYNE
;
A
#
# COMPACT_ATOMS: atom_id res chain seq x y z
N MET A 1 -15.65 -3.94 3.25
CA MET A 1 -14.17 -3.98 3.19
C MET A 1 -13.51 -2.61 3.10
N LYS A 2 -14.18 -1.62 2.54
CA LYS A 2 -13.60 -0.27 2.45
C LYS A 2 -13.16 0.28 3.81
N ASP A 3 -14.00 0.11 4.84
CA ASP A 3 -13.67 0.60 6.18
C ASP A 3 -12.46 -0.11 6.78
N VAL A 4 -12.32 -1.40 6.51
CA VAL A 4 -11.21 -2.21 7.04
C VAL A 4 -9.89 -1.77 6.41
N VAL A 5 -9.84 -1.64 5.08
CA VAL A 5 -8.60 -1.24 4.40
C VAL A 5 -8.19 0.19 4.79
N LYS A 6 -9.17 1.10 4.88
CA LYS A 6 -8.91 2.48 5.29
C LYS A 6 -8.34 2.53 6.70
N LYS A 7 -8.93 1.81 7.64
CA LYS A 7 -8.47 1.79 9.02
C LYS A 7 -7.03 1.29 9.13
N GLN A 8 -6.71 0.19 8.45
CA GLN A 8 -5.35 -0.36 8.48
C GLN A 8 -4.32 0.63 7.93
N VAL A 9 -4.61 1.26 6.80
CA VAL A 9 -3.70 2.23 6.19
C VAL A 9 -3.56 3.46 7.08
N ASP A 10 -4.67 4.00 7.56
CA ASP A 10 -4.63 5.21 8.40
C ASP A 10 -3.81 5.01 9.68
N GLU A 11 -3.96 3.85 10.32
CA GLU A 11 -3.19 3.54 11.53
C GLU A 11 -1.68 3.45 11.24
N ILE A 12 -1.32 2.82 10.12
CA ILE A 12 0.09 2.66 9.75
C ILE A 12 0.70 3.99 9.35
N VAL A 13 0.00 4.80 8.56
CA VAL A 13 0.49 6.13 8.16
C VAL A 13 0.71 6.99 9.40
N ALA A 14 -0.24 7.01 10.34
CA ALA A 14 -0.09 7.78 11.58
C ALA A 14 1.12 7.32 12.38
N ALA A 15 1.36 6.01 12.47
CA ALA A 15 2.49 5.46 13.21
C ALA A 15 3.82 5.81 12.54
N ILE A 16 3.91 5.72 11.22
CA ILE A 16 5.12 6.08 10.47
C ILE A 16 5.39 7.57 10.61
N ASP A 17 4.37 8.41 10.47
CA ASP A 17 4.52 9.86 10.65
C ASP A 17 4.94 10.21 12.07
N GLY A 18 4.63 9.34 13.04
CA GLY A 18 5.04 9.49 14.42
C GLY A 18 6.43 8.94 14.75
N GLY A 19 7.15 8.40 13.75
CA GLY A 19 8.54 7.95 13.90
C GLY A 19 8.78 6.45 13.75
N LYS A 20 7.77 5.65 13.51
CA LYS A 20 7.96 4.21 13.27
C LYS A 20 8.45 3.97 11.85
N LYS A 21 9.09 2.82 11.64
CA LYS A 21 9.63 2.43 10.34
C LYS A 21 8.68 1.50 9.61
N ALA A 22 8.77 1.48 8.27
CA ALA A 22 7.96 0.58 7.45
C ALA A 22 8.14 -0.89 7.87
N GLU A 23 9.37 -1.30 8.15
CA GLU A 23 9.69 -2.68 8.54
C GLU A 23 8.96 -3.12 9.82
N ASP A 24 8.57 -2.19 10.67
CA ASP A 24 7.82 -2.50 11.90
C ASP A 24 6.44 -3.07 11.59
N PHE A 25 5.97 -2.92 10.35
CA PHE A 25 4.65 -3.37 9.93
C PHE A 25 4.70 -4.59 8.99
N ALA A 26 5.79 -5.33 9.00
CA ALA A 26 5.92 -6.53 8.16
C ALA A 26 4.78 -7.53 8.40
N ASP A 27 4.28 -7.62 9.61
CA ASP A 27 3.17 -8.51 9.95
C ASP A 27 1.87 -8.12 9.23
N ALA A 28 1.69 -6.85 8.91
CA ALA A 28 0.49 -6.39 8.21
C ALA A 28 0.39 -6.97 6.79
N ALA A 29 1.51 -7.36 6.19
CA ALA A 29 1.53 -8.01 4.89
C ALA A 29 0.99 -9.44 4.94
N GLN A 30 0.89 -10.04 6.13
CA GLN A 30 0.39 -11.40 6.31
C GLN A 30 -1.10 -11.44 6.66
N LYS A 31 -1.74 -10.28 6.77
CA LYS A 31 -3.17 -10.20 7.08
C LYS A 31 -4.01 -10.28 5.80
N ASP A 32 -5.30 -10.48 5.95
CA ASP A 32 -6.24 -10.46 4.84
C ASP A 32 -7.34 -9.46 5.17
N PRO A 33 -7.43 -8.33 4.48
CA PRO A 33 -6.58 -7.87 3.36
C PRO A 33 -5.18 -7.46 3.83
N TYR A 34 -4.18 -7.74 3.00
CA TYR A 34 -2.80 -7.40 3.34
C TYR A 34 -2.47 -5.93 3.05
N VAL A 35 -1.51 -5.40 3.81
CA VAL A 35 -0.98 -4.06 3.60
C VAL A 35 0.36 -4.17 2.87
N PHE A 36 0.60 -3.26 1.94
CA PHE A 36 1.93 -3.10 1.35
C PHE A 36 2.43 -1.68 1.60
N ILE A 37 3.75 -1.53 1.67
CA ILE A 37 4.40 -0.24 1.83
C ILE A 37 5.53 -0.18 0.81
N MET A 38 5.61 0.91 0.05
CA MET A 38 6.65 1.08 -0.96
C MET A 38 7.25 2.48 -0.91
N GLU A 39 8.47 2.60 -1.41
CA GLU A 39 9.07 3.91 -1.67
C GLU A 39 8.37 4.57 -2.85
N ALA A 40 8.55 5.87 -3.00
CA ALA A 40 7.90 6.64 -4.07
C ALA A 40 8.25 6.12 -5.46
N ASP A 41 9.43 5.49 -5.62
CA ASP A 41 9.86 4.91 -6.88
C ASP A 41 9.31 3.51 -7.14
N GLY A 42 8.57 2.95 -6.19
CA GLY A 42 7.93 1.65 -6.32
C GLY A 42 8.63 0.51 -5.61
N LYS A 43 9.80 0.74 -4.98
CA LYS A 43 10.48 -0.32 -4.25
C LYS A 43 9.66 -0.76 -3.05
N LEU A 44 9.29 -2.04 -3.01
CA LEU A 44 8.46 -2.59 -1.96
C LEU A 44 9.27 -2.88 -0.69
N LEU A 45 8.85 -2.28 0.41
CA LEU A 45 9.46 -2.48 1.73
C LEU A 45 8.66 -3.48 2.55
N VAL A 46 7.35 -3.53 2.36
CA VAL A 46 6.43 -4.48 3.00
C VAL A 46 5.49 -5.02 1.93
N HIS A 47 5.46 -6.34 1.78
CA HIS A 47 4.59 -7.02 0.81
C HIS A 47 4.58 -8.50 1.15
N PRO A 48 3.49 -9.25 0.89
CA PRO A 48 3.45 -10.69 1.17
C PRO A 48 4.54 -11.50 0.45
N THR A 49 4.92 -11.11 -0.77
CA THR A 49 5.81 -11.93 -1.60
C THR A 49 6.89 -11.15 -2.35
N LEU A 50 6.80 -9.82 -2.45
CA LEU A 50 7.63 -9.03 -3.36
C LEU A 50 8.54 -8.02 -2.66
N VAL A 51 8.86 -8.22 -1.39
CA VAL A 51 9.77 -7.31 -0.67
C VAL A 51 11.10 -7.21 -1.41
N GLY A 52 11.58 -5.98 -1.59
CA GLY A 52 12.82 -5.70 -2.33
C GLY A 52 12.65 -5.55 -3.82
N GLU A 53 11.48 -5.91 -4.36
CA GLU A 53 11.19 -5.76 -5.78
C GLU A 53 10.57 -4.41 -6.07
N SER A 54 10.62 -3.98 -7.34
CA SER A 54 9.98 -2.73 -7.78
C SER A 54 8.59 -3.03 -8.32
N LEU A 55 7.57 -2.46 -7.69
CA LEU A 55 6.20 -2.59 -8.19
C LEU A 55 6.07 -1.94 -9.57
N LYS A 56 6.81 -0.85 -9.80
CA LYS A 56 6.80 -0.16 -11.10
C LYS A 56 7.27 -1.09 -12.23
N GLU A 57 8.29 -1.90 -11.97
CA GLU A 57 8.81 -2.85 -12.96
C GLU A 57 7.93 -4.11 -13.06
N LYS A 58 7.44 -4.61 -11.94
CA LYS A 58 6.63 -5.84 -11.90
C LYS A 58 5.22 -5.63 -12.42
N ALA A 59 4.62 -4.48 -12.13
CA ALA A 59 3.23 -4.19 -12.47
C ALA A 59 3.04 -2.68 -12.63
N GLY A 60 3.61 -2.11 -13.70
CA GLY A 60 3.56 -0.68 -13.96
C GLY A 60 2.18 -0.05 -13.86
N PRO A 61 1.13 -0.63 -14.49
CA PRO A 61 -0.23 -0.07 -14.37
C PRO A 61 -0.75 -0.04 -12.94
N VAL A 62 -0.43 -1.05 -12.13
CA VAL A 62 -0.80 -1.07 -10.72
C VAL A 62 -0.05 0.03 -9.96
N TYR A 63 1.26 0.14 -10.20
CA TYR A 63 2.07 1.20 -9.60
C TYR A 63 1.49 2.57 -9.92
N ASP A 64 1.12 2.82 -11.18
CA ASP A 64 0.58 4.11 -11.60
C ASP A 64 -0.68 4.48 -10.80
N GLU A 65 -1.54 3.50 -10.52
CA GLU A 65 -2.76 3.75 -9.74
C GLU A 65 -2.46 3.98 -8.26
N VAL A 66 -1.69 3.10 -7.63
CA VAL A 66 -1.43 3.24 -6.19
C VAL A 66 -0.55 4.45 -5.86
N ALA A 67 0.32 4.85 -6.79
CA ALA A 67 1.16 6.04 -6.62
C ALA A 67 0.37 7.35 -6.63
N LYS A 68 -0.89 7.32 -7.06
CA LYS A 68 -1.78 8.48 -7.01
C LYS A 68 -2.25 8.79 -5.59
N GLY A 69 -1.97 7.94 -4.62
CA GLY A 69 -2.36 8.15 -3.23
C GLY A 69 -1.89 9.51 -2.72
N THR A 70 -2.75 10.16 -1.93
CA THR A 70 -2.51 11.48 -1.36
C THR A 70 -2.21 11.35 0.14
N PRO A 71 -1.72 12.41 0.80
CA PRO A 71 -1.57 12.37 2.26
C PRO A 71 -2.88 12.10 3.00
N GLU A 72 -4.02 12.51 2.44
CA GLU A 72 -5.33 12.30 3.02
C GLU A 72 -5.91 10.92 2.74
N GLY A 73 -5.41 10.28 1.68
CA GLY A 73 -5.87 8.96 1.26
C GLY A 73 -6.91 9.00 0.15
N ASP A 74 -6.85 8.00 -0.71
CA ASP A 74 -7.78 7.86 -1.83
C ASP A 74 -7.96 6.39 -2.17
N TYR A 75 -9.12 6.07 -2.73
CA TYR A 75 -9.40 4.72 -3.24
C TYR A 75 -9.08 4.68 -4.72
N VAL A 76 -8.28 3.69 -5.13
CA VAL A 76 -7.92 3.46 -6.52
C VAL A 76 -8.32 2.05 -6.93
N ARG A 77 -8.60 1.87 -8.22
CA ARG A 77 -9.03 0.58 -8.77
C ARG A 77 -8.12 0.14 -9.89
N TYR A 78 -7.83 -1.15 -9.91
CA TYR A 78 -6.98 -1.75 -10.94
C TYR A 78 -7.20 -3.27 -10.97
N GLU A 79 -6.65 -3.93 -11.99
CA GLU A 79 -6.65 -5.39 -12.05
C GLU A 79 -5.30 -5.91 -11.55
N TRP A 80 -5.38 -6.97 -10.75
CA TRP A 80 -4.20 -7.65 -10.21
C TRP A 80 -4.43 -9.16 -10.31
N ALA A 81 -3.54 -9.86 -11.04
CA ALA A 81 -3.64 -11.31 -11.23
C ALA A 81 -5.01 -11.74 -11.75
N GLY A 82 -5.60 -10.94 -12.65
CA GLY A 82 -6.91 -11.26 -13.24
C GLY A 82 -8.12 -10.89 -12.41
N ALA A 83 -7.92 -10.29 -11.23
CA ALA A 83 -9.01 -9.87 -10.35
C ALA A 83 -9.06 -8.35 -10.24
N LYS A 84 -10.28 -7.81 -10.18
CA LYS A 84 -10.47 -6.38 -9.94
C LYS A 84 -10.25 -6.09 -8.47
N LYS A 85 -9.43 -5.06 -8.18
CA LYS A 85 -9.11 -4.64 -6.80
C LYS A 85 -9.48 -3.19 -6.58
N CYS A 86 -9.90 -2.91 -5.36
CA CYS A 86 -10.04 -1.57 -4.84
C CYS A 86 -9.03 -1.41 -3.70
N THR A 87 -8.15 -0.43 -3.81
CA THR A 87 -7.07 -0.20 -2.85
C THR A 87 -7.16 1.20 -2.28
N TYR A 88 -7.07 1.31 -0.97
CA TYR A 88 -6.94 2.60 -0.30
C TYR A 88 -5.45 2.88 -0.16
N SER A 89 -5.01 4.04 -0.66
CA SER A 89 -3.60 4.40 -0.74
C SER A 89 -3.38 5.79 -0.15
N ARG A 90 -2.33 5.91 0.70
CA ARG A 90 -1.93 7.20 1.29
C ARG A 90 -0.43 7.36 1.23
N LYS A 91 0.01 8.62 1.19
CA LYS A 91 1.43 8.96 1.33
C LYS A 91 1.72 9.38 2.75
N THR A 92 2.86 8.91 3.28
CA THR A 92 3.37 9.42 4.56
C THR A 92 4.08 10.75 4.35
N LYS A 93 4.39 11.44 5.43
CA LYS A 93 5.17 12.69 5.38
C LYS A 93 6.56 12.47 4.80
N SER A 94 7.12 11.28 4.97
CA SER A 94 8.44 10.91 4.43
C SER A 94 8.39 10.47 2.96
N GLY A 95 7.20 10.41 2.35
CA GLY A 95 7.06 10.06 0.94
C GLY A 95 6.84 8.57 0.67
N LEU A 96 6.66 7.75 1.69
CA LEU A 96 6.30 6.35 1.51
C LEU A 96 4.83 6.23 1.11
N ILE A 97 4.53 5.19 0.34
CA ILE A 97 3.16 4.90 -0.09
C ILE A 97 2.69 3.65 0.64
N VAL A 98 1.60 3.79 1.38
CA VAL A 98 0.98 2.70 2.15
C VAL A 98 -0.35 2.37 1.50
N GLY A 99 -0.55 1.11 1.16
CA GLY A 99 -1.78 0.68 0.51
C GLY A 99 -2.31 -0.63 1.08
N CYS A 100 -3.64 -0.77 1.01
CA CYS A 100 -4.33 -1.98 1.40
C CYS A 100 -5.54 -2.12 0.50
N GLY A 101 -5.69 -3.28 -0.15
CA GLY A 101 -6.75 -3.48 -1.11
C GLY A 101 -7.51 -4.77 -0.89
N TYR A 102 -8.67 -4.84 -1.54
CA TYR A 102 -9.51 -6.04 -1.52
C TYR A 102 -10.03 -6.32 -2.92
N ASN A 103 -10.41 -7.56 -3.16
CA ASN A 103 -11.00 -7.96 -4.44
C ASN A 103 -12.46 -7.51 -4.47
N GLU A 104 -12.83 -6.85 -5.54
CA GLU A 104 -14.22 -6.45 -5.76
C GLU A 104 -15.09 -7.56 -6.32
#